data_cde5a1a47e5a6d76f6b316c70a062f35
#
_entry.id   cde5a1a47e5a6d76f6b316c70a062f35
#
_cell.length_a   1.000
_cell.length_b   1.000
_cell.length_c   1.000
_cell.angle_alpha   90.00
_cell.angle_beta   90.00
_cell.angle_gamma   90.00
#
_symmetry.space_group_name_H-M   'P 1'
#
loop_
_entity.id
_entity.type
_entity.pdbx_description
1 polymer ?
#
loop_
_entity_poly.entity_id
_entity_poly.type
_entity_poly.pdbx_seq_one_letter_code
_entity_poly.pdbx_strand_id
1 'polypeptide(L)'
;VVGARGQTARLGVRLLGGVCDAVTAHSHGPVAVIGDDAHEHPEGPVLVGVDDSASSRAAVKLAFEAAETRGVPVVALFAFPYGSADVTWHSDPSRQNPYSEAHKQQLAGEILDLMSEQIAAHPEVQVEVQVEWGRPQDLLVEASKDAGLLVVGSRGRGGFAGLLLGSTSKHVIRAAHCPVIVTRGDGSEQ
;
A
#
# COMPACT_ATOMS: atom_id res chain seq x y z
N VAL A 1 -12.73 -12.07 4.94
CA VAL A 1 -13.13 -10.69 5.20
C VAL A 1 -13.39 -10.52 6.69
N VAL A 2 -12.90 -9.44 7.28
CA VAL A 2 -13.09 -9.11 8.70
C VAL A 2 -13.44 -7.63 8.87
N GLY A 3 -14.22 -7.28 9.90
CA GLY A 3 -14.42 -5.91 10.31
C GLY A 3 -13.23 -5.39 11.11
N ALA A 4 -12.87 -4.12 10.95
CA ALA A 4 -11.75 -3.52 11.68
C ALA A 4 -11.97 -3.47 13.19
N ARG A 5 -13.24 -3.37 13.65
CA ARG A 5 -13.62 -3.33 15.06
C ARG A 5 -14.65 -4.40 15.41
N GLY A 6 -14.62 -4.86 16.68
CA GLY A 6 -15.69 -5.65 17.26
C GLY A 6 -16.76 -4.77 17.95
N GLN A 7 -17.92 -5.33 18.28
CA GLN A 7 -19.08 -4.63 18.87
C GLN A 7 -18.83 -3.90 20.20
N THR A 8 -17.67 -4.04 20.82
CA THR A 8 -17.34 -3.49 22.15
C THR A 8 -16.47 -2.23 22.17
N ALA A 9 -16.10 -1.66 21.01
CA ALA A 9 -15.23 -0.49 20.96
C ALA A 9 -16.00 0.81 21.18
N ARG A 10 -16.28 1.16 22.45
CA ARG A 10 -16.98 2.39 22.87
C ARG A 10 -16.06 3.57 23.27
N LEU A 11 -14.79 3.54 23.00
CA LEU A 11 -13.86 4.62 23.34
C LEU A 11 -13.21 5.14 22.06
N GLY A 12 -13.25 6.45 21.83
CA GLY A 12 -12.80 7.19 20.66
C GLY A 12 -11.32 7.00 20.23
N VAL A 13 -10.72 5.88 20.57
CA VAL A 13 -9.40 5.46 20.12
C VAL A 13 -9.61 4.42 19.00
N ARG A 14 -9.06 4.71 17.83
CA ARG A 14 -9.07 3.79 16.68
C ARG A 14 -8.15 2.58 16.93
N LEU A 15 -8.55 1.66 17.82
CA LEU A 15 -7.86 0.40 18.07
C LEU A 15 -8.40 -0.67 17.14
N LEU A 16 -7.51 -1.46 16.57
CA LEU A 16 -7.87 -2.64 15.81
C LEU A 16 -8.50 -3.69 16.76
N GLY A 17 -9.60 -4.32 16.35
CA GLY A 17 -10.18 -5.40 17.13
C GLY A 17 -9.21 -6.60 17.21
N GLY A 18 -9.15 -7.27 18.36
CA GLY A 18 -8.22 -8.39 18.57
C GLY A 18 -8.37 -9.51 17.53
N VAL A 19 -9.59 -9.78 17.05
CA VAL A 19 -9.85 -10.75 15.97
C VAL A 19 -9.26 -10.26 14.66
N CYS A 20 -9.47 -8.99 14.30
CA CYS A 20 -8.92 -8.42 13.07
C CYS A 20 -7.39 -8.43 13.08
N ASP A 21 -6.77 -8.02 14.19
CA ASP A 21 -5.30 -8.05 14.37
C ASP A 21 -4.76 -9.48 14.25
N ALA A 22 -5.37 -10.44 14.93
CA ALA A 22 -4.97 -11.84 14.89
C ALA A 22 -5.12 -12.46 13.49
N VAL A 23 -6.26 -12.27 12.82
CA VAL A 23 -6.50 -12.79 11.47
C VAL A 23 -5.52 -12.17 10.48
N THR A 24 -5.36 -10.84 10.51
CA THR A 24 -4.44 -10.15 9.60
C THR A 24 -2.99 -10.54 9.87
N ALA A 25 -2.63 -10.80 11.12
CA ALA A 25 -1.27 -11.21 11.49
C ALA A 25 -0.95 -12.67 11.13
N HIS A 26 -1.91 -13.60 11.18
CA HIS A 26 -1.64 -15.04 11.09
C HIS A 26 -2.25 -15.72 9.85
N SER A 27 -3.09 -15.05 9.07
CA SER A 27 -3.63 -15.63 7.83
C SER A 27 -2.50 -15.94 6.84
N HIS A 28 -2.58 -17.07 6.14
CA HIS A 28 -1.66 -17.44 5.06
C HIS A 28 -2.03 -16.80 3.71
N GLY A 29 -3.28 -16.34 3.56
CA GLY A 29 -3.77 -15.67 2.35
C GLY A 29 -4.09 -14.20 2.58
N PRO A 30 -4.54 -13.49 1.54
CA PRO A 30 -4.97 -12.11 1.63
C PRO A 30 -6.14 -11.94 2.62
N VAL A 31 -6.13 -10.85 3.37
CA VAL A 31 -7.20 -10.50 4.33
C VAL A 31 -7.81 -9.17 3.94
N ALA A 32 -9.11 -9.18 3.64
CA ALA A 32 -9.87 -7.96 3.44
C ALA A 32 -10.40 -7.46 4.79
N VAL A 33 -10.11 -6.20 5.09
CA VAL A 33 -10.57 -5.50 6.29
C VAL A 33 -11.48 -4.35 5.90
N ILE A 34 -12.67 -4.32 6.49
CA ILE A 34 -13.64 -3.24 6.30
C ILE A 34 -13.64 -2.37 7.55
N GLY A 35 -13.21 -1.12 7.39
CA GLY A 35 -13.25 -0.10 8.45
C GLY A 35 -14.66 0.46 8.66
N ASP A 36 -14.93 1.02 9.85
CA ASP A 36 -16.24 1.65 10.13
C ASP A 36 -16.43 2.94 9.32
N ASP A 37 -15.33 3.60 8.95
CA ASP A 37 -15.33 4.82 8.12
C ASP A 37 -15.09 4.52 6.64
N ALA A 38 -15.10 3.23 6.25
CA ALA A 38 -14.95 2.86 4.86
C ALA A 38 -16.23 3.22 4.10
N HIS A 39 -16.09 4.06 3.09
CA HIS A 39 -17.17 4.38 2.18
C HIS A 39 -17.08 3.51 0.92
N GLU A 40 -18.22 3.36 0.29
CA GLU A 40 -18.32 2.67 -0.98
C GLU A 40 -18.05 3.64 -2.12
N HIS A 41 -16.90 3.49 -2.77
CA HIS A 41 -16.61 4.12 -4.04
C HIS A 41 -16.41 3.03 -5.10
N PRO A 42 -17.51 2.44 -5.63
CA PRO A 42 -17.40 1.32 -6.57
C PRO A 42 -16.66 1.69 -7.85
N GLU A 43 -16.74 2.93 -8.29
CA GLU A 43 -16.05 3.48 -9.46
C GLU A 43 -14.64 4.02 -9.14
N GLY A 44 -14.26 4.06 -7.87
CA GLY A 44 -12.95 4.53 -7.44
C GLY A 44 -11.84 3.55 -7.82
N PRO A 45 -10.62 4.04 -8.08
CA PRO A 45 -9.49 3.20 -8.47
C PRO A 45 -9.11 2.19 -7.39
N VAL A 46 -8.39 1.15 -7.79
CA VAL A 46 -7.66 0.30 -6.85
C VAL A 46 -6.33 0.98 -6.55
N LEU A 47 -6.18 1.47 -5.32
CA LEU A 47 -4.94 2.05 -4.81
C LEU A 47 -4.03 0.92 -4.31
N VAL A 48 -2.75 0.91 -4.69
CA VAL A 48 -1.76 -0.06 -4.19
C VAL A 48 -0.53 0.66 -3.66
N GLY A 49 -0.11 0.30 -2.44
CA GLY A 49 1.17 0.77 -1.87
C GLY A 49 2.33 -0.08 -2.40
N VAL A 50 3.33 0.58 -3.00
CA VAL A 50 4.48 -0.08 -3.63
C VAL A 50 5.77 0.28 -2.92
N ASP A 51 6.61 -0.72 -2.58
CA ASP A 51 7.93 -0.54 -1.98
C ASP A 51 8.97 -1.59 -2.39
N ASP A 52 8.70 -2.39 -3.44
CA ASP A 52 9.55 -3.47 -3.96
C ASP A 52 9.81 -4.63 -2.99
N SER A 53 9.11 -4.76 -1.88
CA SER A 53 9.13 -5.97 -1.05
C SER A 53 8.35 -7.11 -1.70
N ALA A 54 8.63 -8.36 -1.31
CA ALA A 54 7.87 -9.52 -1.81
C ALA A 54 6.36 -9.40 -1.54
N SER A 55 5.98 -8.87 -0.38
CA SER A 55 4.57 -8.64 -0.06
C SER A 55 3.94 -7.50 -0.86
N SER A 56 4.72 -6.49 -1.25
CA SER A 56 4.28 -5.43 -2.17
C SER A 56 4.06 -5.97 -3.59
N ARG A 57 4.95 -6.83 -4.09
CA ARG A 57 4.73 -7.50 -5.38
C ARG A 57 3.44 -8.34 -5.40
N ALA A 58 3.15 -9.07 -4.31
CA ALA A 58 1.88 -9.77 -4.15
C ALA A 58 0.68 -8.81 -4.10
N ALA A 59 0.86 -7.62 -3.49
CA ALA A 59 -0.17 -6.58 -3.47
C ALA A 59 -0.45 -6.02 -4.87
N VAL A 60 0.60 -5.76 -5.65
CA VAL A 60 0.47 -5.30 -7.05
C VAL A 60 -0.33 -6.32 -7.87
N LYS A 61 0.04 -7.59 -7.82
CA LYS A 61 -0.71 -8.66 -8.54
C LYS A 61 -2.19 -8.63 -8.19
N LEU A 62 -2.52 -8.65 -6.89
CA LEU A 62 -3.92 -8.65 -6.45
C LEU A 62 -4.66 -7.36 -6.83
N ALA A 63 -3.96 -6.22 -6.85
CA ALA A 63 -4.54 -4.94 -7.26
C ALA A 63 -4.97 -4.96 -8.74
N PHE A 64 -4.16 -5.53 -9.63
CA PHE A 64 -4.51 -5.68 -11.04
C PHE A 64 -5.70 -6.63 -11.24
N GLU A 65 -5.70 -7.81 -10.60
CA GLU A 65 -6.83 -8.75 -10.63
C GLU A 65 -8.14 -8.10 -10.15
N ALA A 66 -8.06 -7.30 -9.06
CA ALA A 66 -9.22 -6.58 -8.53
C ALA A 66 -9.67 -5.44 -9.44
N ALA A 67 -8.75 -4.70 -10.04
CA ALA A 67 -9.04 -3.60 -10.95
C ALA A 67 -9.70 -4.09 -12.24
N GLU A 68 -9.16 -5.16 -12.84
CA GLU A 68 -9.74 -5.79 -14.03
C GLU A 68 -11.18 -6.27 -13.76
N THR A 69 -11.39 -6.98 -12.63
CA THR A 69 -12.73 -7.47 -12.25
C THR A 69 -13.74 -6.33 -12.06
N ARG A 70 -13.29 -5.17 -11.60
CA ARG A 70 -14.14 -3.99 -11.32
C ARG A 70 -14.24 -3.02 -12.49
N GLY A 71 -13.41 -3.18 -13.53
CA GLY A 71 -13.32 -2.25 -14.65
C GLY A 71 -12.83 -0.85 -14.27
N VAL A 72 -11.91 -0.75 -13.30
CA VAL A 72 -11.37 0.51 -12.76
C VAL A 72 -9.85 0.56 -12.92
N PRO A 73 -9.21 1.74 -12.90
CA PRO A 73 -7.75 1.84 -12.98
C PRO A 73 -7.05 1.41 -11.68
N VAL A 74 -5.75 1.11 -11.81
CA VAL A 74 -4.81 0.95 -10.69
C VAL A 74 -4.06 2.27 -10.48
N VAL A 75 -4.00 2.74 -9.23
CA VAL A 75 -3.12 3.83 -8.79
C VAL A 75 -2.04 3.23 -7.90
N ALA A 76 -0.80 3.21 -8.37
CA ALA A 76 0.36 2.74 -7.62
C ALA A 76 1.02 3.91 -6.89
N LEU A 77 0.99 3.90 -5.56
CA LEU A 77 1.59 4.94 -4.73
C LEU A 77 2.90 4.46 -4.12
N PHE A 78 3.99 5.13 -4.50
CA PHE A 78 5.31 4.99 -3.90
C PHE A 78 5.58 6.20 -3.01
N ALA A 79 5.82 5.93 -1.74
CA ALA A 79 6.11 6.96 -0.75
C ALA A 79 7.60 7.03 -0.43
N PHE A 80 8.17 8.22 -0.55
CA PHE A 80 9.56 8.48 -0.21
C PHE A 80 9.65 9.19 1.15
N PRO A 81 10.11 8.53 2.23
CA PRO A 81 10.13 9.12 3.56
C PRO A 81 11.05 10.34 3.64
N TYR A 82 10.60 11.41 4.29
CA TYR A 82 11.48 12.53 4.63
C TYR A 82 12.66 12.05 5.46
N GLY A 83 13.89 12.43 5.08
CA GLY A 83 15.12 12.07 5.80
C GLY A 83 15.77 10.74 5.37
N SER A 84 15.16 9.97 4.47
CA SER A 84 15.84 8.84 3.80
C SER A 84 16.80 9.33 2.69
N ALA A 85 16.65 10.58 2.25
CA ALA A 85 17.66 11.23 1.45
C ALA A 85 18.93 11.31 2.29
N ASP A 86 19.95 10.60 1.86
CA ASP A 86 21.26 10.54 2.48
C ASP A 86 21.69 11.97 2.84
N VAL A 87 21.95 12.25 4.12
CA VAL A 87 22.35 13.57 4.62
C VAL A 87 23.55 14.13 3.84
N THR A 88 24.29 13.27 3.17
CA THR A 88 25.44 13.58 2.32
C THR A 88 25.09 14.28 1.01
N TRP A 89 23.82 14.28 0.55
CA TRP A 89 23.48 14.96 -0.71
C TRP A 89 23.65 16.48 -0.62
N HIS A 90 23.49 17.07 0.57
CA HIS A 90 23.77 18.49 0.79
C HIS A 90 25.25 18.86 0.57
N SER A 91 26.14 17.88 0.62
CA SER A 91 27.57 18.06 0.52
C SER A 91 28.14 17.74 -0.88
N ASP A 92 27.33 17.16 -1.78
CA ASP A 92 27.74 16.77 -3.12
C ASP A 92 26.85 17.44 -4.19
N PRO A 93 27.33 18.52 -4.83
CA PRO A 93 26.57 19.22 -5.86
C PRO A 93 26.31 18.41 -7.15
N SER A 94 27.01 17.29 -7.34
CA SER A 94 26.82 16.42 -8.50
C SER A 94 25.63 15.47 -8.36
N ARG A 95 25.11 15.29 -7.14
CA ARG A 95 23.93 14.46 -6.87
C ARG A 95 22.65 15.23 -7.19
N GLN A 96 21.76 14.58 -7.91
CA GLN A 96 20.44 15.13 -8.20
C GLN A 96 19.68 15.34 -6.88
N ASN A 97 18.96 16.49 -6.79
CA ASN A 97 18.07 16.75 -5.66
C ASN A 97 16.99 15.65 -5.59
N PRO A 98 16.96 14.83 -4.52
CA PRO A 98 15.99 13.74 -4.41
C PRO A 98 14.53 14.24 -4.38
N TYR A 99 14.32 15.54 -4.16
CA TYR A 99 13.02 16.19 -4.17
C TYR A 99 12.67 16.84 -5.53
N SER A 100 13.47 16.59 -6.58
CA SER A 100 13.21 17.14 -7.91
C SER A 100 12.14 16.35 -8.65
N GLU A 101 11.40 17.02 -9.55
CA GLU A 101 10.44 16.37 -10.44
C GLU A 101 11.10 15.33 -11.35
N ALA A 102 12.34 15.60 -11.79
CA ALA A 102 13.12 14.64 -12.58
C ALA A 102 13.37 13.34 -11.83
N HIS A 103 13.63 13.41 -10.52
CA HIS A 103 13.82 12.23 -9.69
C HIS A 103 12.51 11.47 -9.46
N LYS A 104 11.39 12.19 -9.26
CA LYS A 104 10.06 11.56 -9.19
C LYS A 104 9.73 10.80 -10.49
N GLN A 105 10.01 11.40 -11.64
CA GLN A 105 9.79 10.76 -12.95
C GLN A 105 10.66 9.52 -13.13
N GLN A 106 11.91 9.56 -12.70
CA GLN A 106 12.79 8.40 -12.73
C GLN A 106 12.22 7.27 -11.86
N LEU A 107 11.84 7.56 -10.62
CA LEU A 107 11.24 6.57 -9.70
C LEU A 107 9.91 6.02 -10.26
N ALA A 108 9.09 6.85 -10.87
CA ALA A 108 7.86 6.40 -11.51
C ALA A 108 8.15 5.39 -12.65
N GLY A 109 9.21 5.61 -13.43
CA GLY A 109 9.68 4.65 -14.44
C GLY A 109 10.10 3.32 -13.81
N GLU A 110 10.90 3.36 -12.76
CA GLU A 110 11.34 2.15 -12.03
C GLU A 110 10.15 1.37 -11.43
N ILE A 111 9.11 2.06 -10.95
CA ILE A 111 7.89 1.41 -10.47
C ILE A 111 7.08 0.79 -11.61
N LEU A 112 6.99 1.45 -12.78
CA LEU A 112 6.36 0.86 -13.96
C LEU A 112 7.10 -0.39 -14.44
N ASP A 113 8.43 -0.38 -14.43
CA ASP A 113 9.24 -1.56 -14.78
C ASP A 113 8.99 -2.72 -13.80
N LEU A 114 8.88 -2.44 -12.51
CA LEU A 114 8.54 -3.42 -11.48
C LEU A 114 7.14 -4.04 -11.71
N MET A 115 6.20 -3.28 -12.26
CA MET A 115 4.85 -3.73 -12.54
C MET A 115 4.66 -4.28 -13.97
N SER A 116 5.70 -4.30 -14.80
CA SER A 116 5.62 -4.62 -16.24
C SER A 116 4.97 -5.96 -16.55
N GLU A 117 5.21 -6.98 -15.72
CA GLU A 117 4.57 -8.30 -15.87
C GLU A 117 3.04 -8.21 -15.71
N GLN A 118 2.57 -7.46 -14.70
CA GLN A 118 1.14 -7.31 -14.45
C GLN A 118 0.48 -6.41 -15.49
N ILE A 119 1.16 -5.36 -15.95
CA ILE A 119 0.69 -4.52 -17.05
C ILE A 119 0.50 -5.36 -18.33
N ALA A 120 1.46 -6.24 -18.63
CA ALA A 120 1.35 -7.12 -19.80
C ALA A 120 0.25 -8.18 -19.64
N ALA A 121 0.01 -8.68 -18.42
CA ALA A 121 -1.03 -9.67 -18.14
C ALA A 121 -2.45 -9.07 -18.15
N HIS A 122 -2.60 -7.76 -17.86
CA HIS A 122 -3.88 -7.06 -17.75
C HIS A 122 -3.91 -5.80 -18.65
N PRO A 123 -3.88 -5.94 -19.99
CA PRO A 123 -3.70 -4.81 -20.91
C PRO A 123 -4.85 -3.79 -20.90
N GLU A 124 -6.03 -4.16 -20.42
CA GLU A 124 -7.19 -3.26 -20.32
C GLU A 124 -7.17 -2.40 -19.06
N VAL A 125 -6.30 -2.72 -18.08
CA VAL A 125 -6.20 -1.97 -16.82
C VAL A 125 -5.32 -0.75 -17.02
N GLN A 126 -5.89 0.45 -16.84
CA GLN A 126 -5.11 1.68 -16.84
C GLN A 126 -4.30 1.78 -15.56
N VAL A 127 -3.06 2.26 -15.66
CA VAL A 127 -2.13 2.38 -14.53
C VAL A 127 -1.65 3.82 -14.41
N GLU A 128 -1.76 4.36 -13.21
CA GLU A 128 -1.16 5.63 -12.82
C GLU A 128 -0.13 5.37 -11.71
N VAL A 129 1.06 5.98 -11.81
CA VAL A 129 2.08 5.91 -10.76
C VAL A 129 2.20 7.26 -10.09
N GLN A 130 2.01 7.28 -8.79
CA GLN A 130 2.19 8.45 -7.92
C GLN A 130 3.42 8.26 -7.05
N VAL A 131 4.39 9.17 -7.17
CA VAL A 131 5.59 9.23 -6.33
C VAL A 131 5.48 10.45 -5.43
N GLU A 132 5.34 10.21 -4.12
CA GLU A 132 5.09 11.28 -3.17
C GLU A 132 6.07 11.29 -1.99
N TRP A 133 6.37 12.52 -1.52
CA TRP A 133 7.24 12.73 -0.36
C TRP A 133 6.39 12.70 0.91
N GLY A 134 6.75 11.81 1.83
CA GLY A 134 6.02 11.73 3.08
C GLY A 134 6.07 10.33 3.70
N ARG A 135 5.37 10.19 4.81
CA ARG A 135 5.23 8.88 5.46
C ARG A 135 4.21 8.03 4.68
N PRO A 136 4.59 6.81 4.28
CA PRO A 136 3.71 5.95 3.47
C PRO A 136 2.30 5.79 4.05
N GLN A 137 2.21 5.61 5.37
CA GLN A 137 0.92 5.41 6.02
C GLN A 137 -0.02 6.61 5.91
N ASP A 138 0.51 7.84 5.97
CA ASP A 138 -0.31 9.06 5.91
C ASP A 138 -0.78 9.32 4.48
N LEU A 139 0.13 9.12 3.51
CA LEU A 139 -0.18 9.30 2.09
C LEU A 139 -1.21 8.27 1.59
N LEU A 140 -1.07 7.00 1.99
CA LEU A 140 -2.03 5.95 1.64
C LEU A 140 -3.41 6.20 2.26
N VAL A 141 -3.47 6.69 3.50
CA VAL A 141 -4.74 7.05 4.15
C VAL A 141 -5.39 8.22 3.43
N GLU A 142 -4.64 9.25 3.06
CA GLU A 142 -5.19 10.39 2.31
C GLU A 142 -5.71 9.95 0.94
N ALA A 143 -4.91 9.22 0.17
CA ALA A 143 -5.30 8.71 -1.15
C ALA A 143 -6.48 7.71 -1.09
N SER A 144 -6.69 7.05 0.06
CA SER A 144 -7.81 6.10 0.22
C SER A 144 -9.18 6.77 0.26
N LYS A 145 -9.27 8.11 0.35
CA LYS A 145 -10.53 8.84 0.32
C LYS A 145 -11.22 8.75 -1.04
N ASP A 146 -10.43 8.70 -2.10
CA ASP A 146 -10.92 8.66 -3.49
C ASP A 146 -10.82 7.25 -4.10
N ALA A 147 -10.27 6.29 -3.35
CA ALA A 147 -10.11 4.92 -3.80
C ALA A 147 -11.32 4.03 -3.47
N GLY A 148 -11.61 3.08 -4.35
CA GLY A 148 -12.62 2.05 -4.10
C GLY A 148 -12.09 0.85 -3.34
N LEU A 149 -10.75 0.68 -3.32
CA LEU A 149 -10.05 -0.39 -2.62
C LEU A 149 -8.58 0.03 -2.41
N LEU A 150 -8.04 -0.24 -1.22
CA LEU A 150 -6.61 -0.13 -0.96
C LEU A 150 -5.99 -1.52 -0.79
N VAL A 151 -4.92 -1.81 -1.53
CA VAL A 151 -4.16 -3.06 -1.40
C VAL A 151 -2.75 -2.74 -0.89
N VAL A 152 -2.32 -3.43 0.18
CA VAL A 152 -0.98 -3.25 0.75
C VAL A 152 -0.35 -4.58 1.12
N GLY A 153 0.97 -4.64 1.07
CA GLY A 153 1.72 -5.76 1.62
C GLY A 153 1.63 -5.81 3.14
N SER A 154 1.71 -6.99 3.73
CA SER A 154 1.73 -7.15 5.19
C SER A 154 2.98 -6.54 5.84
N ARG A 155 4.11 -6.48 5.10
CA ARG A 155 5.40 -5.90 5.52
C ARG A 155 6.00 -5.12 4.37
N GLY A 156 6.86 -4.16 4.67
CA GLY A 156 7.66 -3.44 3.69
C GLY A 156 9.16 -3.73 3.86
N ARG A 157 10.01 -3.00 3.13
CA ARG A 157 11.49 -3.13 3.12
C ARG A 157 12.13 -3.05 4.52
N GLY A 158 11.56 -2.30 5.47
CA GLY A 158 12.09 -2.09 6.81
C GLY A 158 11.58 -3.10 7.85
N GLY A 159 10.91 -4.16 7.45
CA GLY A 159 10.27 -5.11 8.38
C GLY A 159 11.29 -5.84 9.24
N PHE A 160 11.27 -5.60 10.56
CA PHE A 160 12.04 -6.41 11.51
C PHE A 160 11.60 -7.86 11.42
N ALA A 161 12.59 -8.77 11.35
CA ALA A 161 12.35 -10.21 11.43
C ALA A 161 11.57 -10.51 12.72
N GLY A 162 10.42 -11.19 12.60
CA GLY A 162 9.54 -11.51 13.74
C GLY A 162 8.28 -10.64 13.87
N LEU A 163 8.16 -9.51 13.16
CA LEU A 163 6.90 -8.79 13.11
C LEU A 163 5.98 -9.38 12.06
N LEU A 164 4.79 -9.78 12.46
CA LEU A 164 3.79 -10.38 11.57
C LEU A 164 3.11 -9.36 10.65
N LEU A 165 3.08 -8.08 11.05
CA LEU A 165 2.45 -6.98 10.32
C LEU A 165 3.27 -5.69 10.47
N GLY A 166 3.51 -4.99 9.37
CA GLY A 166 4.27 -3.74 9.30
C GLY A 166 3.51 -2.54 9.89
N SER A 167 4.24 -1.48 10.21
CA SER A 167 3.66 -0.23 10.77
C SER A 167 2.70 0.44 9.80
N THR A 168 3.04 0.50 8.51
CA THR A 168 2.19 1.06 7.45
C THR A 168 0.88 0.26 7.34
N SER A 169 0.96 -1.07 7.21
CA SER A 169 -0.20 -1.93 7.10
C SER A 169 -1.13 -1.81 8.31
N LYS A 170 -0.55 -1.82 9.53
CA LYS A 170 -1.32 -1.59 10.77
C LYS A 170 -2.02 -0.24 10.78
N HIS A 171 -1.37 0.79 10.27
CA HIS A 171 -1.94 2.15 10.27
C HIS A 171 -3.09 2.26 9.25
N VAL A 172 -2.89 1.82 8.02
CA VAL A 172 -3.92 1.93 6.96
C VAL A 172 -5.16 1.10 7.28
N ILE A 173 -5.02 -0.10 7.86
CA ILE A 173 -6.17 -0.91 8.31
C ILE A 173 -7.07 -0.15 9.29
N ARG A 174 -6.49 0.74 10.11
CA ARG A 174 -7.22 1.51 11.13
C ARG A 174 -7.82 2.81 10.63
N ALA A 175 -7.19 3.41 9.61
CA ALA A 175 -7.41 4.80 9.27
C ALA A 175 -7.89 5.01 7.82
N ALA A 176 -7.78 4.01 6.95
CA ALA A 176 -8.23 4.13 5.56
C ALA A 176 -9.74 4.38 5.46
N HIS A 177 -10.11 5.12 4.42
CA HIS A 177 -11.49 5.52 4.13
C HIS A 177 -12.20 4.57 3.15
N CYS A 178 -11.50 3.57 2.62
CA CYS A 178 -12.04 2.50 1.78
C CYS A 178 -11.70 1.12 2.36
N PRO A 179 -12.28 0.03 1.84
CA PRO A 179 -11.84 -1.33 2.15
C PRO A 179 -10.34 -1.53 1.93
N VAL A 180 -9.67 -2.29 2.80
CA VAL A 180 -8.24 -2.58 2.72
C VAL A 180 -8.02 -4.07 2.55
N ILE A 181 -7.20 -4.48 1.58
CA ILE A 181 -6.69 -5.85 1.50
C ILE A 181 -5.21 -5.84 1.86
N VAL A 182 -4.85 -6.74 2.79
CA VAL A 182 -3.46 -6.97 3.18
C VAL A 182 -3.02 -8.30 2.59
N THR A 183 -1.93 -8.26 1.79
CA THR A 183 -1.34 -9.44 1.15
C THR A 183 -0.09 -9.89 1.90
N ARG A 184 0.28 -11.15 1.72
CA ARG A 184 1.59 -11.67 2.13
C ARG A 184 2.42 -11.98 0.90
N GLY A 185 3.72 -11.78 1.00
CA GLY A 185 4.65 -12.34 0.01
C GLY A 185 4.62 -13.87 0.11
N ASP A 186 4.75 -14.53 -1.03
CA ASP A 186 4.93 -15.97 -1.07
C ASP A 186 6.15 -16.30 -0.23
N GLY A 187 5.99 -17.20 0.76
CA GLY A 187 6.99 -17.50 1.79
C GLY A 187 8.30 -18.16 1.31
N SER A 188 8.77 -17.82 0.11
CA SER A 188 9.97 -18.38 -0.53
C SER A 188 11.27 -17.64 -0.20
N GLU A 189 11.22 -16.61 0.64
CA GLU A 189 12.44 -15.95 1.15
C GLU A 189 12.60 -16.23 2.65
N GLN A 190 13.18 -17.39 2.98
CA GLN A 190 13.86 -17.68 4.24
C GLN A 190 15.37 -17.64 4.01
#